data_9da1e511ccc5c28d111c23a2edb2e0ad
#
_entry.id   9da1e511ccc5c28d111c23a2edb2e0ad
#
_cell.length_a   1.000
_cell.length_b   1.000
_cell.length_c   1.000
_cell.angle_alpha   90.00
_cell.angle_beta   90.00
_cell.angle_gamma   90.00
#
_symmetry.space_group_name_H-M   'P 1'
#
loop_
_entity.id
_entity.type
_entity.pdbx_description
1 polymer ?
#
loop_
_entity_poly.entity_id
_entity_poly.type
_entity_poly.pdbx_seq_one_letter_code
_entity_poly.pdbx_strand_id
1 'polypeptide(L)'
;MKYEKIEQEIKNLEEQKDKLKKALNNLSIKTKISNSILGIDLNVLNVFKCFKCNGNLILEDGIINKNQIVEGKLICNCGEEYAIISGVLTAGNSCKAYEKTSLEDSISDYIHETDTAFLENVQRGGEWAKKKLMQLDLNEKILLDLGSGIGFFLRNIYEELPGNCLYIAVDRDLNKLLFLKDVIERRNPKRNILFICADFLNIPLQNYSADIVIDQSGTSNYSFEHKNFLLHELNPLFKPECYMLSSYILFKNFSIHSHISIRLRENFTSSKVKGEIQKLQFQTIDERTSNYLERGGKYENFFVQGEEIYTYSFFGRRWG
;
A
#
# COMPACT_ATOMS: atom_id res chain seq x y z
N MET A 1 -57.15 14.89 -8.49
CA MET A 1 -56.97 14.59 -9.93
C MET A 1 -55.73 15.26 -10.58
N LYS A 2 -55.55 16.60 -10.49
CA LYS A 2 -54.37 17.22 -11.13
C LYS A 2 -53.08 17.02 -10.33
N TYR A 3 -53.11 17.04 -9.01
CA TYR A 3 -51.99 16.80 -8.12
C TYR A 3 -51.53 15.36 -8.14
N GLU A 4 -52.41 14.40 -8.11
CA GLU A 4 -52.11 12.97 -8.16
C GLU A 4 -51.40 12.56 -9.47
N LYS A 5 -51.74 13.20 -10.62
CA LYS A 5 -51.02 12.99 -11.87
C LYS A 5 -49.58 13.51 -11.82
N ILE A 6 -49.37 14.64 -11.18
CA ILE A 6 -48.05 15.23 -11.02
C ILE A 6 -47.17 14.37 -10.09
N GLU A 7 -47.73 13.89 -8.99
CA GLU A 7 -47.00 12.99 -8.08
C GLU A 7 -46.61 11.67 -8.77
N GLN A 8 -47.50 11.11 -9.60
CA GLN A 8 -47.19 9.90 -10.35
C GLN A 8 -46.11 10.14 -11.43
N GLU A 9 -46.10 11.30 -12.03
CA GLU A 9 -45.10 11.68 -13.03
C GLU A 9 -43.73 11.93 -12.41
N ILE A 10 -43.64 12.54 -11.21
CA ILE A 10 -42.43 12.70 -10.41
C ILE A 10 -41.86 11.33 -10.05
N LYS A 11 -42.68 10.41 -9.56
CA LYS A 11 -42.23 9.06 -9.21
C LYS A 11 -41.67 8.29 -10.40
N ASN A 12 -42.31 8.40 -11.56
CA ASN A 12 -41.81 7.80 -12.80
C ASN A 12 -40.47 8.39 -13.26
N LEU A 13 -40.28 9.70 -13.10
CA LEU A 13 -39.00 10.36 -13.42
C LEU A 13 -37.88 9.97 -12.46
N GLU A 14 -38.17 9.79 -11.20
CA GLU A 14 -37.21 9.29 -10.20
C GLU A 14 -36.78 7.86 -10.51
N GLU A 15 -37.74 6.97 -10.85
CA GLU A 15 -37.40 5.60 -11.26
C GLU A 15 -36.59 5.55 -12.56
N GLN A 16 -36.85 6.43 -13.53
CA GLN A 16 -36.05 6.56 -14.76
C GLN A 16 -34.64 7.09 -14.47
N LYS A 17 -34.52 8.07 -13.58
CA LYS A 17 -33.23 8.62 -13.13
C LYS A 17 -32.36 7.54 -12.49
N ASP A 18 -32.95 6.68 -11.64
CA ASP A 18 -32.20 5.61 -10.98
C ASP A 18 -31.77 4.49 -11.95
N LYS A 19 -32.66 4.16 -12.93
CA LYS A 19 -32.31 3.24 -14.03
C LYS A 19 -31.15 3.78 -14.89
N LEU A 20 -31.19 5.08 -15.23
CA LEU A 20 -30.12 5.74 -15.98
C LEU A 20 -28.82 5.81 -15.20
N LYS A 21 -28.86 6.10 -13.88
CA LYS A 21 -27.68 6.06 -13.02
C LYS A 21 -27.05 4.67 -12.98
N LYS A 22 -27.86 3.60 -12.82
CA LYS A 22 -27.36 2.22 -12.84
C LYS A 22 -26.77 1.85 -14.21
N ALA A 23 -27.40 2.26 -15.31
CA ALA A 23 -26.89 2.04 -16.65
C ALA A 23 -25.57 2.81 -16.91
N LEU A 24 -25.47 4.05 -16.43
CA LEU A 24 -24.26 4.87 -16.53
C LEU A 24 -23.10 4.28 -15.73
N ASN A 25 -23.37 3.81 -14.51
CA ASN A 25 -22.39 3.12 -13.68
C ASN A 25 -21.90 1.82 -14.35
N ASN A 26 -22.81 1.03 -14.91
CA ASN A 26 -22.45 -0.20 -15.64
C ASN A 26 -21.65 0.11 -16.92
N LEU A 27 -21.97 1.19 -17.64
CA LEU A 27 -21.21 1.66 -18.80
C LEU A 27 -19.82 2.20 -18.41
N SER A 28 -19.75 2.97 -17.31
CA SER A 28 -18.47 3.49 -16.81
C SER A 28 -17.55 2.36 -16.30
N ILE A 29 -18.12 1.33 -15.67
CA ILE A 29 -17.38 0.13 -15.28
C ILE A 29 -16.89 -0.63 -16.51
N LYS A 30 -17.75 -0.88 -17.50
CA LYS A 30 -17.36 -1.56 -18.75
C LYS A 30 -16.34 -0.76 -19.58
N THR A 31 -16.48 0.55 -19.68
CA THR A 31 -15.49 1.41 -20.38
C THR A 31 -14.18 1.53 -19.59
N LYS A 32 -14.20 1.51 -18.26
CA LYS A 32 -12.97 1.46 -17.47
C LYS A 32 -12.23 0.14 -17.62
N ILE A 33 -12.92 -1.00 -17.61
CA ILE A 33 -12.31 -2.33 -17.82
C ILE A 33 -11.67 -2.40 -19.23
N SER A 34 -12.28 -1.81 -20.25
CA SER A 34 -11.73 -1.79 -21.61
C SER A 34 -10.53 -0.84 -21.80
N ASN A 35 -10.33 0.13 -20.93
CA ASN A 35 -9.26 1.13 -21.00
C ASN A 35 -8.16 0.95 -19.94
N SER A 36 -8.30 0.01 -19.00
CA SER A 36 -7.26 -0.27 -18.01
C SER A 36 -5.98 -0.74 -18.71
N ILE A 37 -4.90 0.01 -18.53
CA ILE A 37 -3.58 -0.26 -19.10
C ILE A 37 -2.73 -1.07 -18.12
N LEU A 38 -2.97 -0.91 -16.82
CA LEU A 38 -2.26 -1.61 -15.76
C LEU A 38 -3.07 -2.81 -15.26
N GLY A 39 -2.46 -3.97 -15.34
CA GLY A 39 -2.92 -5.22 -14.77
C GLY A 39 -1.73 -5.99 -14.24
N ILE A 40 -1.88 -7.29 -14.11
CA ILE A 40 -0.76 -8.19 -13.80
C ILE A 40 -0.16 -8.65 -15.12
N ASP A 41 1.08 -8.28 -15.40
CA ASP A 41 1.79 -8.73 -16.59
C ASP A 41 1.99 -10.24 -16.56
N LEU A 42 1.66 -10.94 -17.65
CA LEU A 42 1.83 -12.39 -17.75
C LEU A 42 3.28 -12.85 -17.49
N ASN A 43 4.26 -12.00 -17.81
CA ASN A 43 5.67 -12.31 -17.61
C ASN A 43 6.10 -12.30 -16.14
N VAL A 44 5.32 -11.69 -15.25
CA VAL A 44 5.65 -11.64 -13.81
C VAL A 44 4.87 -12.65 -12.97
N LEU A 45 4.08 -13.53 -13.56
CA LEU A 45 3.31 -14.54 -12.82
C LEU A 45 4.19 -15.46 -11.97
N ASN A 46 5.43 -15.67 -12.35
CA ASN A 46 6.39 -16.48 -11.63
C ASN A 46 6.83 -15.90 -10.28
N VAL A 47 6.58 -14.60 -10.02
CA VAL A 47 6.90 -14.00 -8.70
C VAL A 47 5.91 -14.43 -7.62
N PHE A 48 4.73 -14.95 -8.03
CA PHE A 48 3.69 -15.36 -7.11
C PHE A 48 3.89 -16.78 -6.58
N LYS A 49 3.56 -16.94 -5.31
CA LYS A 49 3.45 -18.23 -4.62
C LYS A 49 2.28 -18.20 -3.65
N CYS A 50 1.70 -19.36 -3.41
CA CYS A 50 0.68 -19.49 -2.40
C CYS A 50 1.28 -19.19 -1.01
N PHE A 51 0.74 -18.24 -0.28
CA PHE A 51 1.23 -17.91 1.07
C PHE A 51 1.02 -19.08 2.06
N LYS A 52 0.01 -19.95 1.81
CA LYS A 52 -0.36 -21.06 2.69
C LYS A 52 0.55 -22.28 2.55
N CYS A 53 0.94 -22.64 1.33
CA CYS A 53 1.69 -23.87 1.06
C CYS A 53 2.95 -23.66 0.20
N ASN A 54 3.25 -22.44 -0.18
CA ASN A 54 4.34 -22.05 -1.08
C ASN A 54 4.29 -22.72 -2.47
N GLY A 55 3.13 -23.26 -2.86
CA GLY A 55 2.87 -23.86 -4.17
C GLY A 55 2.75 -22.84 -5.29
N ASN A 56 2.88 -23.30 -6.53
CA ASN A 56 2.68 -22.44 -7.72
C ASN A 56 1.22 -22.03 -7.82
N LEU A 57 1.00 -20.84 -8.37
CA LEU A 57 -0.31 -20.31 -8.70
C LEU A 57 -0.55 -20.42 -10.21
N ILE A 58 -1.74 -20.83 -10.60
CA ILE A 58 -2.17 -21.01 -11.99
C ILE A 58 -3.31 -20.04 -12.26
N LEU A 59 -3.24 -19.35 -13.41
CA LEU A 59 -4.30 -18.43 -13.85
C LEU A 59 -5.53 -19.24 -14.31
N GLU A 60 -6.69 -18.88 -13.78
CA GLU A 60 -7.99 -19.38 -14.21
C GLU A 60 -8.95 -18.20 -14.53
N ASP A 61 -9.76 -18.35 -15.58
CA ASP A 61 -10.77 -17.38 -16.01
C ASP A 61 -10.24 -15.95 -16.23
N GLY A 62 -9.01 -15.81 -16.74
CA GLY A 62 -8.36 -14.51 -16.90
C GLY A 62 -8.88 -13.69 -18.09
N ILE A 63 -9.28 -12.44 -17.84
CA ILE A 63 -9.49 -11.43 -18.88
C ILE A 63 -8.17 -10.69 -19.08
N ILE A 64 -7.60 -10.83 -20.29
CA ILE A 64 -6.29 -10.31 -20.65
C ILE A 64 -6.44 -9.14 -21.62
N ASN A 65 -5.78 -8.03 -21.34
CA ASN A 65 -5.67 -6.87 -22.20
C ASN A 65 -4.19 -6.54 -22.44
N LYS A 66 -3.69 -6.66 -23.67
CA LYS A 66 -2.29 -6.36 -24.03
C LYS A 66 -1.25 -6.97 -23.07
N ASN A 67 -1.33 -8.28 -22.83
CA ASN A 67 -0.45 -9.01 -21.91
C ASN A 67 -0.67 -8.72 -20.40
N GLN A 68 -1.68 -7.94 -20.06
CA GLN A 68 -2.02 -7.60 -18.67
C GLN A 68 -3.31 -8.31 -18.28
N ILE A 69 -3.30 -9.05 -17.18
CA ILE A 69 -4.50 -9.67 -16.58
C ILE A 69 -5.23 -8.58 -15.82
N VAL A 70 -6.46 -8.28 -16.21
CA VAL A 70 -7.28 -7.24 -15.56
C VAL A 70 -8.35 -7.82 -14.66
N GLU A 71 -8.85 -9.00 -14.96
CA GLU A 71 -9.80 -9.77 -14.14
C GLU A 71 -9.43 -11.25 -14.19
N GLY A 72 -9.85 -12.02 -13.19
CA GLY A 72 -9.62 -13.46 -13.12
C GLY A 72 -9.27 -13.93 -11.73
N LYS A 73 -8.64 -15.09 -11.65
CA LYS A 73 -8.12 -15.62 -10.37
C LYS A 73 -6.85 -16.45 -10.57
N LEU A 74 -5.99 -16.43 -9.58
CA LEU A 74 -4.89 -17.37 -9.47
C LEU A 74 -5.27 -18.45 -8.45
N ILE A 75 -5.06 -19.72 -8.80
CA ILE A 75 -5.45 -20.87 -7.98
C ILE A 75 -4.22 -21.69 -7.62
N CYS A 76 -4.18 -22.14 -6.37
CA CYS A 76 -3.20 -23.07 -5.88
C CYS A 76 -3.79 -24.50 -5.81
N ASN A 77 -2.97 -25.51 -6.06
CA ASN A 77 -3.36 -26.91 -5.88
C ASN A 77 -3.82 -27.28 -4.46
N CYS A 78 -3.51 -26.46 -3.45
CA CYS A 78 -4.00 -26.62 -2.09
C CYS A 78 -5.43 -26.11 -1.87
N GLY A 79 -6.07 -25.54 -2.92
CA GLY A 79 -7.42 -24.99 -2.88
C GLY A 79 -7.48 -23.50 -2.48
N GLU A 80 -6.33 -22.83 -2.28
CA GLU A 80 -6.32 -21.40 -2.03
C GLU A 80 -6.53 -20.63 -3.34
N GLU A 81 -7.38 -19.60 -3.31
CA GLU A 81 -7.72 -18.76 -4.47
C GLU A 81 -7.40 -17.29 -4.20
N TYR A 82 -6.92 -16.59 -5.23
CA TYR A 82 -6.55 -15.19 -5.23
C TYR A 82 -7.27 -14.48 -6.37
N ALA A 83 -8.26 -13.66 -6.08
CA ALA A 83 -8.98 -12.96 -7.12
C ALA A 83 -8.14 -11.81 -7.70
N ILE A 84 -8.31 -11.54 -8.98
CA ILE A 84 -7.75 -10.37 -9.65
C ILE A 84 -8.91 -9.45 -9.98
N ILE A 85 -8.93 -8.28 -9.35
CA ILE A 85 -10.01 -7.29 -9.47
C ILE A 85 -9.42 -6.01 -10.05
N SER A 86 -9.82 -5.65 -11.26
CA SER A 86 -9.31 -4.47 -11.97
C SER A 86 -7.78 -4.42 -12.00
N GLY A 87 -7.10 -5.57 -12.17
CA GLY A 87 -5.65 -5.68 -12.23
C GLY A 87 -4.93 -5.66 -10.87
N VAL A 88 -5.65 -5.71 -9.77
CA VAL A 88 -5.11 -5.85 -8.41
C VAL A 88 -5.28 -7.29 -7.95
N LEU A 89 -4.20 -7.97 -7.55
CA LEU A 89 -4.28 -9.28 -6.93
C LEU A 89 -4.79 -9.15 -5.50
N THR A 90 -5.79 -9.94 -5.11
CA THR A 90 -6.35 -9.90 -3.75
C THR A 90 -6.10 -11.23 -3.03
N ALA A 91 -5.52 -11.17 -1.83
CA ALA A 91 -5.26 -12.32 -0.98
C ALA A 91 -6.11 -12.24 0.29
N GLY A 92 -7.02 -13.20 0.47
CA GLY A 92 -7.88 -13.31 1.66
C GLY A 92 -9.18 -12.47 1.58
N ASN A 93 -10.01 -12.63 2.62
CA ASN A 93 -11.36 -12.03 2.70
C ASN A 93 -11.39 -10.56 3.17
N SER A 94 -10.24 -9.90 3.30
CA SER A 94 -10.14 -8.56 3.87
C SER A 94 -10.45 -7.42 2.88
N CYS A 95 -10.64 -7.72 1.61
CA CYS A 95 -10.94 -6.73 0.60
C CYS A 95 -12.40 -6.26 0.70
N LYS A 96 -12.63 -5.11 1.33
CA LYS A 96 -13.97 -4.48 1.36
C LYS A 96 -14.34 -3.95 -0.02
N ALA A 97 -15.62 -4.01 -0.36
CA ALA A 97 -16.15 -3.49 -1.63
C ALA A 97 -15.86 -1.99 -1.80
N TYR A 98 -15.55 -1.58 -3.02
CA TYR A 98 -15.17 -0.23 -3.39
C TYR A 98 -16.37 0.72 -3.47
N GLU A 99 -16.31 1.83 -2.69
CA GLU A 99 -17.15 3.01 -2.87
C GLU A 99 -16.28 4.20 -3.28
N LYS A 100 -16.22 4.49 -4.57
CA LYS A 100 -15.28 5.44 -5.19
C LYS A 100 -15.38 6.88 -4.65
N THR A 101 -16.61 7.34 -4.35
CA THR A 101 -16.88 8.72 -3.94
C THR A 101 -16.37 9.05 -2.54
N SER A 102 -16.27 8.07 -1.66
CA SER A 102 -15.84 8.29 -0.27
C SER A 102 -14.33 8.43 -0.11
N LEU A 103 -13.52 7.91 -1.05
CA LEU A 103 -12.08 7.90 -0.91
C LEU A 103 -11.43 9.23 -1.33
N GLU A 104 -11.90 9.84 -2.42
CA GLU A 104 -11.39 11.15 -2.87
C GLU A 104 -11.68 12.23 -1.82
N ASP A 105 -12.88 12.22 -1.24
CA ASP A 105 -13.24 13.11 -0.12
C ASP A 105 -12.39 12.82 1.12
N SER A 106 -12.22 11.55 1.48
CA SER A 106 -11.38 11.14 2.61
C SER A 106 -9.91 11.54 2.47
N ILE A 107 -9.36 11.54 1.24
CA ILE A 107 -7.98 11.99 0.98
C ILE A 107 -7.87 13.51 1.11
N SER A 108 -8.86 14.23 0.58
CA SER A 108 -8.95 15.68 0.74
C SER A 108 -9.01 16.07 2.21
N ASP A 109 -9.90 15.44 2.96
CA ASP A 109 -10.03 15.64 4.40
C ASP A 109 -8.73 15.30 5.14
N TYR A 110 -8.07 14.19 4.77
CA TYR A 110 -6.78 13.82 5.36
C TYR A 110 -5.74 14.94 5.19
N ILE A 111 -5.60 15.49 3.99
CA ILE A 111 -4.62 16.57 3.72
C ILE A 111 -4.99 17.84 4.48
N HIS A 112 -6.26 18.19 4.59
CA HIS A 112 -6.72 19.41 5.27
C HIS A 112 -6.69 19.31 6.80
N GLU A 113 -6.95 18.13 7.35
CA GLU A 113 -7.12 17.90 8.78
C GLU A 113 -5.84 17.35 9.46
N THR A 114 -4.84 16.98 8.69
CA THR A 114 -3.52 16.54 9.18
C THR A 114 -2.70 17.76 9.60
N ASP A 115 -1.96 17.64 10.72
CA ASP A 115 -1.05 18.70 11.15
C ASP A 115 0.02 18.98 10.10
N THR A 116 0.23 20.25 9.78
CA THR A 116 1.15 20.70 8.72
C THR A 116 2.60 20.24 9.00
N ALA A 117 3.03 20.29 10.25
CA ALA A 117 4.39 19.87 10.60
C ALA A 117 4.58 18.35 10.47
N PHE A 118 3.51 17.58 10.71
CA PHE A 118 3.53 16.14 10.42
C PHE A 118 3.66 15.88 8.92
N LEU A 119 2.86 16.55 8.08
CA LEU A 119 2.96 16.43 6.61
C LEU A 119 4.34 16.83 6.09
N GLU A 120 4.93 17.91 6.61
CA GLU A 120 6.30 18.31 6.27
C GLU A 120 7.33 17.24 6.63
N ASN A 121 7.22 16.60 7.79
CA ASN A 121 8.11 15.53 8.19
C ASN A 121 7.99 14.31 7.27
N VAL A 122 6.76 13.93 6.88
CA VAL A 122 6.49 12.86 5.93
C VAL A 122 7.09 13.20 4.56
N GLN A 123 6.86 14.42 4.06
CA GLN A 123 7.40 14.87 2.77
C GLN A 123 8.93 14.84 2.76
N ARG A 124 9.58 15.47 3.74
CA ARG A 124 11.06 15.49 3.86
C ARG A 124 11.65 14.08 4.01
N GLY A 125 10.92 13.18 4.71
CA GLY A 125 11.27 11.77 4.80
C GLY A 125 11.21 11.08 3.44
N GLY A 126 10.15 11.29 2.69
CA GLY A 126 9.95 10.76 1.35
C GLY A 126 10.99 11.26 0.33
N GLU A 127 11.33 12.55 0.37
CA GLU A 127 12.38 13.13 -0.47
C GLU A 127 13.77 12.55 -0.17
N TRP A 128 14.09 12.37 1.11
CA TRP A 128 15.33 11.71 1.53
C TRP A 128 15.36 10.26 1.05
N ALA A 129 14.27 9.51 1.25
CA ALA A 129 14.12 8.14 0.82
C ALA A 129 14.29 7.99 -0.70
N LYS A 130 13.63 8.85 -1.49
CA LYS A 130 13.81 8.94 -2.94
C LYS A 130 15.28 9.14 -3.32
N LYS A 131 15.95 10.10 -2.66
CA LYS A 131 17.37 10.39 -2.93
C LYS A 131 18.29 9.19 -2.68
N LYS A 132 17.97 8.36 -1.64
CA LYS A 132 18.72 7.13 -1.37
C LYS A 132 18.43 6.04 -2.37
N LEU A 133 17.15 5.86 -2.72
CA LEU A 133 16.74 4.88 -3.72
C LEU A 133 17.38 5.13 -5.09
N MET A 134 17.41 6.40 -5.53
CA MET A 134 17.98 6.78 -6.83
C MET A 134 19.53 6.67 -6.88
N GLN A 135 20.21 6.37 -5.78
CA GLN A 135 21.64 6.04 -5.77
C GLN A 135 21.92 4.56 -6.10
N LEU A 136 20.88 3.73 -6.12
CA LEU A 136 20.97 2.31 -6.42
C LEU A 136 20.76 2.03 -7.91
N ASP A 137 21.37 0.96 -8.39
CA ASP A 137 20.97 0.38 -9.69
C ASP A 137 19.67 -0.38 -9.53
N LEU A 138 18.60 0.16 -10.12
CA LEU A 138 17.25 -0.40 -10.07
C LEU A 138 16.92 -1.29 -11.27
N ASN A 139 17.82 -1.45 -12.23
CA ASN A 139 17.58 -2.30 -13.40
C ASN A 139 17.36 -3.75 -12.97
N GLU A 140 16.29 -4.36 -13.46
CA GLU A 140 15.90 -5.76 -13.17
C GLU A 140 15.69 -6.06 -11.67
N LYS A 141 15.50 -5.03 -10.85
CA LYS A 141 15.26 -5.16 -9.42
C LYS A 141 13.77 -5.26 -9.10
N ILE A 142 13.47 -6.03 -8.06
CA ILE A 142 12.14 -6.11 -7.46
C ILE A 142 12.11 -5.26 -6.19
N LEU A 143 11.29 -4.22 -6.22
CA LEU A 143 11.03 -3.32 -5.09
C LEU A 143 9.72 -3.74 -4.42
N LEU A 144 9.76 -4.09 -3.15
CA LEU A 144 8.58 -4.45 -2.35
C LEU A 144 8.23 -3.29 -1.42
N ASP A 145 7.11 -2.62 -1.69
CA ASP A 145 6.59 -1.48 -0.92
C ASP A 145 5.47 -1.94 0.02
N LEU A 146 5.75 -1.92 1.31
CA LEU A 146 4.89 -2.41 2.38
C LEU A 146 4.01 -1.29 2.94
N GLY A 147 2.69 -1.42 2.78
CA GLY A 147 1.75 -0.39 3.20
C GLY A 147 1.76 0.81 2.28
N SER A 148 1.75 0.57 0.96
CA SER A 148 1.85 1.63 -0.07
C SER A 148 0.73 2.67 0.00
N GLY A 149 -0.42 2.34 0.62
CA GLY A 149 -1.55 3.23 0.79
C GLY A 149 -2.02 3.83 -0.54
N ILE A 150 -2.22 5.15 -0.55
CA ILE A 150 -2.56 5.91 -1.76
C ILE A 150 -1.31 6.30 -2.58
N GLY A 151 -0.14 5.74 -2.25
CA GLY A 151 1.09 5.83 -3.02
C GLY A 151 1.84 7.15 -2.91
N PHE A 152 1.87 7.80 -1.75
CA PHE A 152 2.65 9.02 -1.58
C PHE A 152 4.11 8.83 -2.03
N PHE A 153 4.73 7.71 -1.67
CA PHE A 153 6.10 7.43 -2.06
C PHE A 153 6.22 7.05 -3.54
N LEU A 154 5.44 6.06 -4.02
CA LEU A 154 5.48 5.62 -5.42
C LEU A 154 5.24 6.78 -6.40
N ARG A 155 4.28 7.66 -6.11
CA ARG A 155 3.97 8.81 -6.97
C ARG A 155 5.12 9.80 -7.11
N ASN A 156 6.01 9.87 -6.11
CA ASN A 156 7.18 10.74 -6.11
C ASN A 156 8.37 10.15 -6.88
N ILE A 157 8.44 8.83 -7.04
CA ILE A 157 9.57 8.13 -7.70
C ILE A 157 9.20 7.54 -9.05
N TYR A 158 7.92 7.52 -9.40
CA TYR A 158 7.37 6.76 -10.52
C TYR A 158 8.07 7.05 -11.85
N GLU A 159 8.37 8.31 -12.15
CA GLU A 159 8.95 8.73 -13.42
C GLU A 159 10.43 8.32 -13.54
N GLU A 160 11.13 8.18 -12.42
CA GLU A 160 12.55 7.78 -12.36
C GLU A 160 12.75 6.26 -12.35
N LEU A 161 11.70 5.46 -12.12
CA LEU A 161 11.83 4.01 -12.13
C LEU A 161 12.24 3.50 -13.53
N PRO A 162 13.23 2.61 -13.65
CA PRO A 162 13.55 1.95 -14.91
C PRO A 162 12.38 1.11 -15.43
N GLY A 163 12.25 0.99 -16.76
CA GLY A 163 11.16 0.22 -17.37
C GLY A 163 11.20 -1.28 -17.09
N ASN A 164 12.37 -1.83 -16.76
CA ASN A 164 12.59 -3.24 -16.41
C ASN A 164 12.63 -3.52 -14.90
N CYS A 165 12.42 -2.49 -14.07
CA CYS A 165 12.24 -2.64 -12.63
C CYS A 165 10.80 -3.10 -12.34
N LEU A 166 10.62 -4.05 -11.43
CA LEU A 166 9.30 -4.44 -10.94
C LEU A 166 9.04 -3.78 -9.58
N TYR A 167 8.04 -2.91 -9.51
CA TYR A 167 7.60 -2.32 -8.24
C TYR A 167 6.33 -3.04 -7.77
N ILE A 168 6.37 -3.60 -6.56
CA ILE A 168 5.24 -4.32 -5.96
C ILE A 168 4.68 -3.47 -4.83
N ALA A 169 3.50 -2.91 -5.05
CA ALA A 169 2.76 -2.11 -4.07
C ALA A 169 1.80 -3.01 -3.28
N VAL A 170 2.02 -3.14 -1.97
CA VAL A 170 1.19 -3.97 -1.09
C VAL A 170 0.43 -3.07 -0.11
N ASP A 171 -0.88 -3.27 0.00
CA ASP A 171 -1.71 -2.67 1.04
C ASP A 171 -2.90 -3.59 1.35
N ARG A 172 -3.45 -3.53 2.57
CA ARG A 172 -4.65 -4.28 2.95
C ARG A 172 -5.96 -3.67 2.45
N ASP A 173 -5.92 -2.43 1.97
CA ASP A 173 -7.07 -1.67 1.51
C ASP A 173 -7.12 -1.63 -0.01
N LEU A 174 -8.02 -2.42 -0.60
CA LEU A 174 -8.22 -2.48 -2.04
C LEU A 174 -8.58 -1.12 -2.64
N ASN A 175 -9.32 -0.28 -1.92
CA ASN A 175 -9.75 1.02 -2.42
C ASN A 175 -8.56 1.96 -2.61
N LYS A 176 -7.62 1.95 -1.66
CA LYS A 176 -6.38 2.73 -1.77
C LYS A 176 -5.54 2.29 -2.96
N LEU A 177 -5.41 0.98 -3.17
CA LEU A 177 -4.67 0.42 -4.31
C LEU A 177 -5.34 0.74 -5.66
N LEU A 178 -6.66 0.64 -5.74
CA LEU A 178 -7.41 1.01 -6.95
C LEU A 178 -7.29 2.51 -7.25
N PHE A 179 -7.34 3.35 -6.21
CA PHE A 179 -7.08 4.79 -6.36
C PHE A 179 -5.65 5.04 -6.85
N LEU A 180 -4.66 4.45 -6.20
CA LEU A 180 -3.26 4.58 -6.60
C LEU A 180 -3.05 4.15 -8.05
N LYS A 181 -3.61 2.99 -8.43
CA LYS A 181 -3.58 2.48 -9.79
C LYS A 181 -4.19 3.48 -10.79
N ASP A 182 -5.39 4.01 -10.51
CA ASP A 182 -6.06 5.03 -11.33
C ASP A 182 -5.16 6.28 -11.51
N VAL A 183 -4.47 6.72 -10.46
CA VAL A 183 -3.56 7.88 -10.52
C VAL A 183 -2.35 7.58 -11.40
N ILE A 184 -1.76 6.40 -11.26
CA ILE A 184 -0.59 5.98 -12.07
C ILE A 184 -0.98 5.79 -13.54
N GLU A 185 -2.12 5.18 -13.84
CA GLU A 185 -2.60 4.99 -15.21
C GLU A 185 -2.76 6.32 -15.99
N ARG A 186 -3.17 7.39 -15.29
CA ARG A 186 -3.30 8.74 -15.90
C ARG A 186 -1.95 9.35 -16.29
N ARG A 187 -0.84 8.88 -15.72
CA ARG A 187 0.53 9.40 -15.94
C ARG A 187 1.32 8.70 -17.04
N ASN A 188 0.66 7.88 -17.87
CA ASN A 188 1.29 7.07 -18.92
C ASN A 188 2.21 5.97 -18.38
N PRO A 189 1.64 4.82 -18.05
CA PRO A 189 2.30 3.73 -17.33
C PRO A 189 3.18 2.89 -18.26
N LYS A 190 4.42 3.29 -18.46
CA LYS A 190 5.45 2.43 -19.07
C LYS A 190 6.33 1.75 -18.01
N ARG A 191 5.79 1.51 -16.81
CA ARG A 191 6.52 0.93 -15.68
C ARG A 191 5.84 -0.36 -15.25
N ASN A 192 6.63 -1.34 -14.85
CA ASN A 192 6.12 -2.60 -14.31
C ASN A 192 5.72 -2.39 -12.86
N ILE A 193 4.43 -2.19 -12.63
CA ILE A 193 3.89 -2.04 -11.27
C ILE A 193 2.87 -3.12 -11.04
N LEU A 194 3.03 -3.83 -9.94
CA LEU A 194 2.15 -4.87 -9.45
C LEU A 194 1.46 -4.39 -8.17
N PHE A 195 0.14 -4.49 -8.14
CA PHE A 195 -0.67 -4.16 -6.97
C PHE A 195 -1.17 -5.42 -6.30
N ILE A 196 -0.92 -5.56 -4.99
CA ILE A 196 -1.35 -6.71 -4.19
C ILE A 196 -2.15 -6.20 -2.99
N CYS A 197 -3.43 -6.53 -2.93
CA CYS A 197 -4.27 -6.32 -1.77
C CYS A 197 -4.13 -7.54 -0.84
N ALA A 198 -3.39 -7.37 0.25
CA ALA A 198 -3.13 -8.45 1.20
C ALA A 198 -2.88 -7.89 2.60
N ASP A 199 -3.21 -8.67 3.62
CA ASP A 199 -2.57 -8.51 4.92
C ASP A 199 -1.08 -8.83 4.81
N PHE A 200 -0.23 -8.15 5.56
CA PHE A 200 1.21 -8.33 5.49
C PHE A 200 1.66 -9.79 5.69
N LEU A 201 0.95 -10.54 6.53
CA LEU A 201 1.28 -11.95 6.80
C LEU A 201 0.83 -12.92 5.70
N ASN A 202 0.08 -12.44 4.71
CA ASN A 202 -0.53 -13.25 3.65
C ASN A 202 -0.11 -12.81 2.24
N ILE A 203 1.04 -12.16 2.09
CA ILE A 203 1.53 -11.69 0.80
C ILE A 203 1.90 -12.91 -0.08
N PRO A 204 1.25 -13.10 -1.24
CA PRO A 204 1.45 -14.30 -2.07
C PRO A 204 2.67 -14.13 -3.00
N LEU A 205 3.84 -13.94 -2.44
CA LEU A 205 5.10 -13.77 -3.17
C LEU A 205 6.07 -14.93 -2.91
N GLN A 206 6.94 -15.17 -3.87
CA GLN A 206 8.03 -16.11 -3.75
C GLN A 206 9.03 -15.67 -2.68
N ASN A 207 9.55 -16.61 -1.91
CA ASN A 207 10.66 -16.36 -1.00
C ASN A 207 11.87 -15.80 -1.77
N TYR A 208 12.61 -14.93 -1.10
CA TYR A 208 13.81 -14.27 -1.65
C TYR A 208 13.52 -13.52 -2.96
N SER A 209 12.35 -12.90 -3.09
CA SER A 209 11.97 -12.13 -4.28
C SER A 209 12.40 -10.66 -4.21
N ALA A 210 12.39 -10.04 -3.04
CA ALA A 210 12.65 -8.61 -2.91
C ALA A 210 14.15 -8.27 -2.89
N ASP A 211 14.59 -7.45 -3.86
CA ASP A 211 15.92 -6.83 -3.87
C ASP A 211 15.99 -5.59 -2.99
N ILE A 212 14.88 -4.86 -2.92
CA ILE A 212 14.75 -3.63 -2.13
C ILE A 212 13.42 -3.66 -1.40
N VAL A 213 13.45 -3.47 -0.09
CA VAL A 213 12.26 -3.36 0.76
C VAL A 213 12.03 -1.90 1.09
N ILE A 214 10.83 -1.43 0.81
CA ILE A 214 10.38 -0.07 1.12
C ILE A 214 9.29 -0.20 2.17
N ASP A 215 9.44 0.50 3.29
CA ASP A 215 8.49 0.52 4.39
C ASP A 215 8.29 1.96 4.89
N GLN A 216 7.35 2.66 4.30
CA GLN A 216 7.03 4.03 4.72
C GLN A 216 5.90 4.00 5.76
N SER A 217 6.26 3.67 7.01
CA SER A 217 5.37 3.54 8.17
C SER A 217 4.42 2.33 8.18
N GLY A 218 4.57 1.36 7.29
CA GLY A 218 3.79 0.12 7.30
C GLY A 218 4.01 -0.68 8.59
N THR A 219 5.27 -0.89 8.97
CA THR A 219 5.64 -1.52 10.25
C THR A 219 5.13 -0.73 11.45
N SER A 220 5.16 0.61 11.43
CA SER A 220 4.60 1.42 12.52
C SER A 220 3.11 1.18 12.68
N ASN A 221 2.36 1.14 11.57
CA ASN A 221 0.93 0.86 11.60
C ASN A 221 0.63 -0.54 12.15
N TYR A 222 1.41 -1.55 11.78
CA TYR A 222 1.31 -2.91 12.32
C TYR A 222 1.59 -2.95 13.82
N SER A 223 2.57 -2.18 14.30
CA SER A 223 3.02 -2.14 15.70
C SER A 223 2.00 -1.55 16.67
N PHE A 224 0.97 -0.81 16.20
CA PHE A 224 -0.13 -0.36 17.05
C PHE A 224 -1.02 -1.51 17.55
N GLU A 225 -1.04 -2.63 16.85
CA GLU A 225 -1.89 -3.78 17.16
C GLU A 225 -1.06 -5.00 17.60
N HIS A 226 0.18 -5.13 17.12
CA HIS A 226 1.01 -6.31 17.27
C HIS A 226 2.31 -6.05 18.04
N LYS A 227 2.72 -7.03 18.86
CA LYS A 227 3.98 -6.96 19.62
C LYS A 227 5.21 -7.32 18.77
N ASN A 228 5.03 -8.21 17.81
CA ASN A 228 6.13 -8.67 16.96
C ASN A 228 6.52 -7.59 15.97
N PHE A 229 7.80 -7.55 15.62
CA PHE A 229 8.29 -6.63 14.60
C PHE A 229 7.99 -7.20 13.22
N LEU A 230 7.17 -6.51 12.43
CA LEU A 230 6.63 -7.01 11.16
C LEU A 230 7.71 -7.57 10.22
N LEU A 231 8.85 -6.88 10.10
CA LEU A 231 9.88 -7.28 9.13
C LEU A 231 10.54 -8.62 9.44
N HIS A 232 10.44 -9.14 10.68
CA HIS A 232 10.85 -10.53 10.96
C HIS A 232 9.92 -11.54 10.32
N GLU A 233 8.62 -11.29 10.36
CA GLU A 233 7.61 -12.16 9.73
C GLU A 233 7.76 -12.14 8.19
N LEU A 234 8.16 -11.00 7.63
CA LEU A 234 8.35 -10.81 6.19
C LEU A 234 9.76 -11.18 5.70
N ASN A 235 10.67 -11.50 6.60
CA ASN A 235 12.07 -11.82 6.27
C ASN A 235 12.24 -12.90 5.18
N PRO A 236 11.38 -13.93 5.08
CA PRO A 236 11.47 -14.90 3.99
C PRO A 236 11.34 -14.31 2.59
N LEU A 237 10.69 -13.15 2.43
CA LEU A 237 10.53 -12.49 1.13
C LEU A 237 11.80 -11.74 0.69
N PHE A 238 12.70 -11.42 1.63
CA PHE A 238 13.88 -10.60 1.38
C PHE A 238 15.03 -11.45 0.87
N LYS A 239 15.68 -11.02 -0.21
CA LYS A 239 16.91 -11.66 -0.68
C LYS A 239 18.02 -11.60 0.38
N PRO A 240 18.95 -12.56 0.41
CA PRO A 240 20.12 -12.49 1.29
C PRO A 240 20.85 -11.16 1.16
N GLU A 241 21.07 -10.70 -0.06
CA GLU A 241 21.57 -9.36 -0.36
C GLU A 241 20.43 -8.44 -0.76
N CYS A 242 19.88 -7.69 0.18
CA CYS A 242 18.86 -6.71 -0.15
C CYS A 242 19.11 -5.36 0.53
N TYR A 243 18.53 -4.32 -0.03
CA TYR A 243 18.46 -3.01 0.59
C TYR A 243 17.13 -2.82 1.33
N MET A 244 17.16 -2.03 2.38
CA MET A 244 15.96 -1.61 3.09
C MET A 244 15.94 -0.10 3.20
N LEU A 245 14.78 0.47 2.88
CA LEU A 245 14.48 1.89 2.96
C LEU A 245 13.19 2.03 3.76
N SER A 246 13.29 2.41 5.01
CA SER A 246 12.15 2.39 5.94
C SER A 246 12.02 3.66 6.74
N SER A 247 10.81 3.92 7.23
CA SER A 247 10.48 5.07 8.07
C SER A 247 9.52 4.64 9.18
N TYR A 248 9.83 5.03 10.41
CA TYR A 248 9.11 4.62 11.61
C TYR A 248 8.65 5.85 12.39
N ILE A 249 7.42 5.81 12.89
CA ILE A 249 6.92 6.76 13.88
C ILE A 249 7.41 6.31 15.25
N LEU A 250 8.14 7.17 15.95
CA LEU A 250 8.70 6.87 17.25
C LEU A 250 8.26 7.90 18.28
N PHE A 251 8.20 7.48 19.53
CA PHE A 251 7.88 8.30 20.68
C PHE A 251 9.15 8.58 21.49
N LYS A 252 9.40 9.83 21.80
CA LYS A 252 10.46 10.23 22.73
C LYS A 252 10.04 9.92 24.17
N ASN A 253 8.75 10.10 24.46
CA ASN A 253 8.16 9.85 25.77
C ASN A 253 6.70 9.40 25.60
N PHE A 254 6.17 8.75 26.64
CA PHE A 254 4.76 8.36 26.71
C PHE A 254 4.08 9.05 27.88
N SER A 255 2.93 9.63 27.63
CA SER A 255 2.02 10.13 28.65
C SER A 255 1.41 8.98 29.46
N ILE A 256 0.95 9.26 30.69
CA ILE A 256 0.10 8.33 31.45
C ILE A 256 -1.25 8.10 30.76
N HIS A 257 -1.68 9.05 29.93
CA HIS A 257 -2.91 9.00 29.13
C HIS A 257 -2.68 8.51 27.70
N SER A 258 -1.49 7.99 27.38
CA SER A 258 -1.16 7.49 26.04
C SER A 258 -2.19 6.48 25.54
N HIS A 259 -2.59 6.61 24.28
CA HIS A 259 -3.43 5.62 23.60
C HIS A 259 -2.68 4.32 23.30
N ILE A 260 -1.33 4.36 23.34
CA ILE A 260 -0.50 3.17 23.13
C ILE A 260 -0.51 2.32 24.40
N SER A 261 -0.99 1.09 24.27
CA SER A 261 -0.92 0.08 25.33
C SER A 261 0.51 -0.08 25.84
N ILE A 262 0.71 -0.15 27.17
CA ILE A 262 2.03 -0.28 27.81
C ILE A 262 2.84 -1.44 27.19
N ARG A 263 2.20 -2.55 26.87
CA ARG A 263 2.83 -3.73 26.27
C ARG A 263 3.41 -3.50 24.85
N LEU A 264 2.93 -2.45 24.16
CA LEU A 264 3.32 -2.11 22.76
C LEU A 264 4.27 -0.91 22.70
N ARG A 265 4.43 -0.13 23.77
CA ARG A 265 5.22 1.12 23.78
C ARG A 265 6.66 0.89 23.37
N GLU A 266 7.23 -0.26 23.70
CA GLU A 266 8.61 -0.60 23.34
C GLU A 266 8.81 -0.58 21.81
N ASN A 267 7.81 -0.99 21.03
CA ASN A 267 7.87 -1.02 19.55
C ASN A 267 8.07 0.38 18.93
N PHE A 268 7.74 1.42 19.67
CA PHE A 268 7.85 2.81 19.22
C PHE A 268 9.07 3.53 19.81
N THR A 269 10.08 2.78 20.22
CA THR A 269 11.35 3.33 20.71
C THR A 269 12.46 3.13 19.68
N SER A 270 13.37 4.11 19.59
CA SER A 270 14.52 4.03 18.67
C SER A 270 15.41 2.81 18.95
N SER A 271 15.64 2.50 20.24
CA SER A 271 16.44 1.37 20.65
C SER A 271 15.85 0.04 20.18
N LYS A 272 14.53 -0.14 20.32
CA LYS A 272 13.84 -1.35 19.86
C LYS A 272 13.95 -1.49 18.34
N VAL A 273 13.55 -0.46 17.58
CA VAL A 273 13.56 -0.49 16.12
C VAL A 273 14.97 -0.77 15.58
N LYS A 274 15.98 -0.05 16.06
CA LYS A 274 17.39 -0.27 15.67
C LYS A 274 17.87 -1.69 15.99
N GLY A 275 17.52 -2.19 17.19
CA GLY A 275 17.85 -3.56 17.58
C GLY A 275 17.18 -4.62 16.70
N GLU A 276 15.92 -4.43 16.28
CA GLU A 276 15.22 -5.35 15.40
C GLU A 276 15.79 -5.33 13.97
N ILE A 277 16.13 -4.15 13.44
CA ILE A 277 16.82 -3.99 12.16
C ILE A 277 18.19 -4.71 12.17
N GLN A 278 18.93 -4.57 13.28
CA GLN A 278 20.22 -5.24 13.44
C GLN A 278 20.08 -6.78 13.51
N LYS A 279 19.06 -7.30 14.18
CA LYS A 279 18.75 -8.75 14.20
C LYS A 279 18.44 -9.29 12.81
N LEU A 280 17.85 -8.49 11.92
CA LEU A 280 17.66 -8.79 10.51
C LEU A 280 18.95 -8.66 9.68
N GLN A 281 20.09 -8.39 10.32
CA GLN A 281 21.42 -8.30 9.70
C GLN A 281 21.57 -7.11 8.72
N PHE A 282 20.73 -6.09 8.81
CA PHE A 282 20.91 -4.88 8.05
C PHE A 282 21.97 -3.99 8.71
N GLN A 283 22.93 -3.56 7.89
CA GLN A 283 23.93 -2.55 8.26
C GLN A 283 23.45 -1.18 7.80
N THR A 284 23.55 -0.20 8.68
CA THR A 284 23.16 1.18 8.39
C THR A 284 24.14 1.79 7.38
N ILE A 285 23.61 2.28 6.26
CA ILE A 285 24.36 3.11 5.30
C ILE A 285 24.10 4.58 5.63
N ASP A 286 22.84 4.95 5.89
CA ASP A 286 22.45 6.30 6.30
C ASP A 286 21.18 6.26 7.13
N GLU A 287 20.99 7.25 7.99
CA GLU A 287 19.79 7.40 8.81
C GLU A 287 19.49 8.87 9.07
N ARG A 288 18.23 9.17 9.36
CA ARG A 288 17.82 10.51 9.79
C ARG A 288 16.67 10.45 10.78
N THR A 289 16.54 11.51 11.56
CA THR A 289 15.37 11.79 12.38
C THR A 289 14.71 13.08 11.93
N SER A 290 13.38 13.15 12.03
CA SER A 290 12.64 14.39 11.82
C SER A 290 12.70 15.29 13.05
N ASN A 291 12.13 16.49 12.95
CA ASN A 291 11.81 17.31 14.12
C ASN A 291 10.75 16.61 14.99
N TYR A 292 10.79 16.89 16.29
CA TYR A 292 9.75 16.45 17.21
C TYR A 292 8.45 17.20 16.97
N LEU A 293 7.33 16.50 17.18
CA LEU A 293 5.98 17.03 17.14
C LEU A 293 5.33 16.80 18.51
N GLU A 294 4.73 17.85 19.06
CA GLU A 294 4.11 17.84 20.41
C GLU A 294 2.57 17.85 20.34
N ARG A 295 2.02 18.00 19.14
CA ARG A 295 0.58 18.01 18.88
C ARG A 295 0.32 17.49 17.47
N GLY A 296 -0.83 16.86 17.29
CA GLY A 296 -1.30 16.36 16.00
C GLY A 296 -2.60 17.01 15.59
N GLY A 297 -2.96 16.81 14.34
CA GLY A 297 -4.28 17.07 13.79
C GLY A 297 -5.25 15.92 14.10
N LYS A 298 -6.37 15.90 13.37
CA LYS A 298 -7.42 14.90 13.52
C LYS A 298 -6.96 13.47 13.24
N TYR A 299 -6.04 13.32 12.31
CA TYR A 299 -5.56 12.00 11.85
C TYR A 299 -4.35 11.50 12.63
N GLU A 300 -3.68 12.38 13.41
CA GLU A 300 -2.59 11.99 14.31
C GLU A 300 -3.10 11.74 15.73
N ASN A 301 -4.32 11.24 15.89
CA ASN A 301 -4.96 10.95 17.17
C ASN A 301 -4.36 9.73 17.89
N PHE A 302 -3.32 9.11 17.34
CA PHE A 302 -2.60 8.01 17.96
C PHE A 302 -1.67 8.46 19.10
N PHE A 303 -1.40 9.78 19.24
CA PHE A 303 -0.68 10.32 20.38
C PHE A 303 -1.45 11.46 21.06
N VAL A 304 -1.13 11.76 22.31
CA VAL A 304 -1.86 12.69 23.16
C VAL A 304 -0.98 13.86 23.61
N GLN A 305 -1.60 14.92 24.12
CA GLN A 305 -0.86 16.06 24.68
C GLN A 305 0.15 15.61 25.75
N GLY A 306 1.37 16.11 25.67
CA GLY A 306 2.49 15.75 26.53
C GLY A 306 3.34 14.60 26.02
N GLU A 307 2.98 14.01 24.87
CA GLU A 307 3.84 13.12 24.11
C GLU A 307 4.58 13.90 23.02
N GLU A 308 5.82 13.50 22.76
CA GLU A 308 6.62 14.00 21.65
C GLU A 308 6.89 12.83 20.70
N ILE A 309 6.48 12.98 19.45
CA ILE A 309 6.73 11.99 18.38
C ILE A 309 7.75 12.52 17.38
N TYR A 310 8.38 11.61 16.66
CA TYR A 310 9.28 11.93 15.54
C TYR A 310 9.32 10.77 14.56
N THR A 311 9.79 11.04 13.36
CA THR A 311 10.01 10.01 12.35
C THR A 311 11.49 9.65 12.31
N TYR A 312 11.81 8.36 12.39
CA TYR A 312 13.12 7.80 12.17
C TYR A 312 13.14 7.12 10.80
N SER A 313 14.00 7.57 9.90
CA SER A 313 14.18 6.97 8.58
C SER A 313 15.53 6.27 8.52
N PHE A 314 15.52 5.07 7.93
CA PHE A 314 16.67 4.18 7.82
C PHE A 314 16.91 3.79 6.37
N PHE A 315 18.17 3.79 5.97
CA PHE A 315 18.65 3.20 4.73
C PHE A 315 19.83 2.29 5.04
N GLY A 316 19.71 1.04 4.65
CA GLY A 316 20.74 0.04 4.91
C GLY A 316 20.74 -1.09 3.91
N ARG A 317 21.76 -1.94 4.03
CA ARG A 317 21.93 -3.15 3.23
C ARG A 317 22.22 -4.34 4.13
N ARG A 318 21.74 -5.48 3.75
CA ARG A 318 22.14 -6.75 4.31
C ARG A 318 23.04 -7.48 3.31
N TRP A 319 24.07 -8.11 3.83
CA TRP A 319 25.00 -8.94 3.07
C TRP A 319 24.68 -10.42 3.35
N GLY A 320 24.59 -11.21 2.28
CA GLY A 320 24.38 -12.65 2.38
C GLY A 320 25.58 -13.41 2.93
#